data_87431fe7214b1b573e067bbf47f43de0
#
_entry.id   87431fe7214b1b573e067bbf47f43de0
#
_cell.length_a   1.000
_cell.length_b   1.000
_cell.length_c   1.000
_cell.angle_alpha   90.00
_cell.angle_beta   90.00
_cell.angle_gamma   90.00
#
_symmetry.space_group_name_H-M   'P 1'
#
loop_
_entity.id
_entity.type
_entity.pdbx_description
1 polymer ?
#
loop_
_entity_poly.entity_id
_entity_poly.type
_entity_poly.pdbx_seq_one_letter_code
_entity_poly.pdbx_strand_id
1 'polypeptide(L)'
;INVPIHTVVLTALAKFDGHKMRRLRSREFHQIAGRAGRSGFDTEGVVIAEAPEHDIENHKAEVKAAGDPKKLRRIKKKKPPENFVGWNEDTFTRLVESVPEKLTPRMRITHSMVLSEVEQGGDARARVEQLIADSMQPDEEKVKLSVRADEVFATLISAGVVEKAERED
;
A
#
# COMPACT_ATOMS: atom_id res chain seq x y z
N ILE A 1 4.30 15.11 -4.81
CA ILE A 1 5.58 15.84 -4.84
C ILE A 1 6.68 14.81 -4.69
N ASN A 2 7.55 14.70 -5.69
CA ASN A 2 8.71 13.80 -5.65
C ASN A 2 9.93 14.63 -5.22
N VAL A 3 10.28 14.58 -3.94
CA VAL A 3 11.44 15.26 -3.40
C VAL A 3 12.48 14.21 -3.04
N PRO A 4 13.56 14.05 -3.83
CA PRO A 4 14.66 13.17 -3.47
C PRO A 4 15.46 13.79 -2.33
N ILE A 5 15.77 12.99 -1.31
CA ILE A 5 16.52 13.41 -0.11
C ILE A 5 17.62 12.40 0.16
N HIS A 6 18.74 12.83 0.75
CA HIS A 6 19.83 11.93 1.09
C HIS A 6 19.41 10.92 2.17
N THR A 7 18.72 11.38 3.21
CA THR A 7 18.37 10.57 4.38
C THR A 7 16.87 10.58 4.64
N VAL A 8 16.30 9.40 4.82
CA VAL A 8 14.91 9.19 5.26
C VAL A 8 14.92 8.70 6.70
N VAL A 9 14.15 9.36 7.56
CA VAL A 9 13.94 8.94 8.95
C VAL A 9 12.51 8.47 9.12
N LEU A 10 12.34 7.22 9.54
CA LEU A 10 11.06 6.62 9.90
C LEU A 10 10.90 6.70 11.41
N THR A 11 10.03 7.56 11.91
CA THR A 11 9.75 7.71 13.35
C THR A 11 8.94 6.56 13.92
N ALA A 12 8.32 5.75 13.05
CA ALA A 12 7.61 4.52 13.42
C ALA A 12 7.59 3.55 12.23
N LEU A 13 7.60 2.25 12.51
CA LEU A 13 7.33 1.19 11.53
C LEU A 13 5.87 0.72 11.56
N ALA A 14 4.98 1.58 12.03
CA ALA A 14 3.54 1.38 12.09
C ALA A 14 2.81 2.65 11.62
N LYS A 15 1.61 2.47 11.07
CA LYS A 15 0.75 3.57 10.63
C LYS A 15 -0.71 3.28 10.91
N PHE A 16 -1.53 4.32 10.96
CA PHE A 16 -2.98 4.22 10.96
C PHE A 16 -3.49 3.96 9.53
N ASP A 17 -4.35 2.96 9.34
CA ASP A 17 -4.86 2.56 8.02
C ASP A 17 -6.28 3.09 7.72
N GLY A 18 -6.80 3.95 8.60
CA GLY A 18 -8.16 4.47 8.56
C GLY A 18 -9.09 3.80 9.59
N HIS A 19 -8.70 2.63 10.11
CA HIS A 19 -9.47 1.87 11.11
C HIS A 19 -8.65 1.54 12.35
N LYS A 20 -7.39 1.13 12.17
CA LYS A 20 -6.50 0.72 13.27
C LYS A 20 -5.03 1.01 12.96
N MET A 21 -4.23 1.04 14.01
CA MET A 21 -2.77 1.02 13.87
C MET A 21 -2.32 -0.36 13.40
N ARG A 22 -1.42 -0.40 12.43
CA ARG A 22 -0.79 -1.63 11.93
C ARG A 22 0.65 -1.39 11.51
N ARG A 23 1.44 -2.43 11.46
CA ARG A 23 2.80 -2.37 10.91
C ARG A 23 2.77 -1.97 9.43
N LEU A 24 3.82 -1.30 8.99
CA LEU A 24 4.04 -1.03 7.56
C LEU A 24 4.13 -2.36 6.81
N ARG A 25 3.57 -2.37 5.61
CA ARG A 25 3.82 -3.43 4.64
C ARG A 25 5.15 -3.17 3.94
N SER A 26 5.77 -4.22 3.39
CA SER A 26 7.04 -4.10 2.69
C SER A 26 6.99 -3.05 1.57
N ARG A 27 5.95 -3.04 0.76
CA ARG A 27 5.73 -2.02 -0.27
C ARG A 27 5.71 -0.59 0.29
N GLU A 28 4.99 -0.37 1.40
CA GLU A 28 4.89 0.96 2.01
C GLU A 28 6.24 1.42 2.54
N PHE A 29 6.98 0.51 3.16
CA PHE A 29 8.34 0.77 3.60
C PHE A 29 9.24 1.14 2.42
N HIS A 30 9.27 0.32 1.36
CA HIS A 30 10.13 0.57 0.19
C HIS A 30 9.72 1.83 -0.58
N GLN A 31 8.44 2.22 -0.60
CA GLN A 31 8.01 3.48 -1.19
C GLN A 31 8.55 4.71 -0.43
N ILE A 32 8.68 4.60 0.89
CA ILE A 32 9.24 5.67 1.73
C ILE A 32 10.76 5.62 1.65
N ALA A 33 11.36 4.46 1.86
CA ALA A 33 12.81 4.23 1.83
C ALA A 33 13.43 4.57 0.47
N GLY A 34 12.74 4.26 -0.63
CA GLY A 34 13.18 4.57 -2.00
C GLY A 34 13.25 6.05 -2.35
N ARG A 35 12.93 6.94 -1.40
CA ARG A 35 13.18 8.39 -1.52
C ARG A 35 14.56 8.79 -1.03
N ALA A 36 15.26 7.89 -0.33
CA ALA A 36 16.63 8.12 0.11
C ALA A 36 17.60 8.01 -1.07
N GLY A 37 18.52 8.95 -1.15
CA GLY A 37 19.47 9.08 -2.25
C GLY A 37 18.93 9.97 -3.38
N ARG A 38 19.79 10.90 -3.83
CA ARG A 38 19.49 11.83 -4.93
C ARG A 38 20.24 11.39 -6.17
N SER A 39 19.49 10.93 -7.17
CA SER A 39 20.09 10.53 -8.45
C SER A 39 20.94 11.65 -9.05
N GLY A 40 22.16 11.35 -9.43
CA GLY A 40 23.12 12.30 -9.97
C GLY A 40 23.90 13.12 -8.93
N PHE A 41 23.57 13.02 -7.64
CA PHE A 41 24.25 13.74 -6.55
C PHE A 41 24.79 12.82 -5.48
N ASP A 42 24.07 11.76 -5.14
CA ASP A 42 24.44 10.84 -4.07
C ASP A 42 24.81 9.48 -4.67
N THR A 43 25.84 8.86 -4.12
CA THR A 43 26.24 7.48 -4.44
C THR A 43 25.46 6.46 -3.61
N GLU A 44 24.91 6.91 -2.48
CA GLU A 44 24.13 6.11 -1.55
C GLU A 44 23.04 6.94 -0.87
N GLY A 45 22.00 6.30 -0.37
CA GLY A 45 20.97 6.90 0.45
C GLY A 45 20.90 6.23 1.81
N VAL A 46 20.52 6.97 2.84
CA VAL A 46 20.46 6.48 4.21
C VAL A 46 19.01 6.38 4.67
N VAL A 47 18.62 5.23 5.23
CA VAL A 47 17.31 5.03 5.84
C VAL A 47 17.50 4.67 7.31
N ILE A 48 16.90 5.46 8.19
CA ILE A 48 16.97 5.29 9.64
C ILE A 48 15.56 5.00 10.16
N ALA A 49 15.42 3.98 10.99
CA ALA A 49 14.19 3.73 11.73
C ALA A 49 14.42 3.99 13.22
N GLU A 50 13.54 4.79 13.83
CA GLU A 50 13.56 5.08 15.26
C GLU A 50 12.97 3.90 16.03
N ALA A 51 13.63 3.49 17.12
CA ALA A 51 13.08 2.51 18.03
C ALA A 51 11.89 3.08 18.82
N PRO A 52 10.96 2.25 19.33
CA PRO A 52 9.88 2.71 20.19
C PRO A 52 10.40 3.46 21.43
N GLU A 53 9.70 4.51 21.85
CA GLU A 53 10.12 5.38 22.96
C GLU A 53 10.40 4.59 24.25
N HIS A 54 9.53 3.63 24.58
CA HIS A 54 9.71 2.79 25.78
C HIS A 54 10.97 1.91 25.68
N ASP A 55 11.37 1.47 24.49
CA ASP A 55 12.60 0.70 24.27
C ASP A 55 13.83 1.60 24.39
N ILE A 56 13.77 2.82 23.86
CA ILE A 56 14.83 3.84 24.00
C ILE A 56 15.07 4.15 25.47
N GLU A 57 13.99 4.36 26.25
CA GLU A 57 14.11 4.66 27.69
C GLU A 57 14.62 3.47 28.49
N ASN A 58 14.16 2.24 28.16
CA ASN A 58 14.68 1.02 28.80
C ASN A 58 16.16 0.84 28.49
N HIS A 59 16.58 1.05 27.26
CA HIS A 59 17.99 0.98 26.89
C HIS A 59 18.85 2.05 27.60
N LYS A 60 18.36 3.29 27.69
CA LYS A 60 19.04 4.36 28.45
C LYS A 60 19.20 4.00 29.92
N ALA A 61 18.19 3.36 30.54
CA ALA A 61 18.27 2.90 31.93
C ALA A 61 19.29 1.77 32.10
N GLU A 62 19.34 0.82 31.15
CA GLU A 62 20.32 -0.27 31.14
C GLU A 62 21.76 0.25 30.99
N VAL A 63 21.98 1.18 30.04
CA VAL A 63 23.29 1.80 29.83
C VAL A 63 23.76 2.56 31.06
N LYS A 64 22.87 3.31 31.76
CA LYS A 64 23.20 4.01 33.02
C LYS A 64 23.52 3.06 34.17
N ALA A 65 22.99 1.84 34.16
CA ALA A 65 23.25 0.81 35.15
C ALA A 65 24.39 -0.14 34.72
N ALA A 66 24.96 0.04 33.55
CA ALA A 66 26.05 -0.79 33.04
C ALA A 66 27.25 -0.75 34.02
N GLY A 67 27.74 -1.95 34.35
CA GLY A 67 28.81 -2.11 35.35
C GLY A 67 28.33 -2.39 36.80
N ASP A 68 27.04 -2.26 37.11
CA ASP A 68 26.50 -2.60 38.44
C ASP A 68 25.36 -3.64 38.33
N PRO A 69 25.64 -4.95 38.58
CA PRO A 69 24.63 -6.01 38.48
C PRO A 69 23.44 -5.82 39.45
N LYS A 70 23.60 -5.13 40.55
CA LYS A 70 22.52 -4.87 41.51
C LYS A 70 21.56 -3.80 40.96
N LYS A 71 22.09 -2.78 40.29
CA LYS A 71 21.26 -1.75 39.64
C LYS A 71 20.51 -2.33 38.43
N LEU A 72 21.14 -3.13 37.60
CA LEU A 72 20.50 -3.79 36.43
C LEU A 72 19.27 -4.61 36.86
N ARG A 73 19.36 -5.37 37.97
CA ARG A 73 18.24 -6.16 38.50
C ARG A 73 17.08 -5.32 39.05
N ARG A 74 17.30 -4.05 39.37
CA ARG A 74 16.30 -3.13 39.92
C ARG A 74 15.62 -2.26 38.89
N ILE A 75 16.04 -2.32 37.61
CA ILE A 75 15.42 -1.55 36.52
C ILE A 75 14.00 -2.05 36.31
N LYS A 76 13.03 -1.16 36.53
CA LYS A 76 11.64 -1.39 36.11
C LYS A 76 11.52 -1.00 34.64
N LYS A 77 11.45 -1.98 33.76
CA LYS A 77 11.26 -1.72 32.33
C LYS A 77 9.89 -1.08 32.06
N LYS A 78 9.89 0.00 31.29
CA LYS A 78 8.65 0.60 30.76
C LYS A 78 7.97 -0.37 29.83
N LYS A 79 6.65 -0.53 29.99
CA LYS A 79 5.82 -1.33 29.09
C LYS A 79 5.35 -0.46 27.93
N PRO A 80 5.08 -1.05 26.76
CA PRO A 80 4.45 -0.33 25.68
C PRO A 80 3.07 0.20 26.10
N PRO A 81 2.60 1.32 25.52
CA PRO A 81 1.23 1.80 25.69
C PRO A 81 0.19 0.76 25.27
N GLU A 82 -1.03 0.88 25.80
CA GLU A 82 -2.15 0.04 25.36
C GLU A 82 -2.39 0.21 23.85
N ASN A 83 -2.69 -0.89 23.15
CA ASN A 83 -2.88 -0.96 21.72
C ASN A 83 -1.66 -0.55 20.86
N PHE A 84 -0.48 -0.54 21.46
CA PHE A 84 0.75 -0.23 20.74
C PHE A 84 1.09 -1.35 19.75
N VAL A 85 1.27 -0.99 18.49
CA VAL A 85 1.75 -1.90 17.45
C VAL A 85 3.27 -1.90 17.49
N GLY A 86 3.85 -2.87 18.19
CA GLY A 86 5.28 -2.97 18.43
C GLY A 86 6.10 -3.24 17.16
N TRP A 87 7.29 -2.65 17.11
CA TRP A 87 8.35 -2.97 16.14
C TRP A 87 9.69 -3.00 16.83
N ASN A 88 10.66 -3.65 16.22
CA ASN A 88 12.02 -3.78 16.69
C ASN A 88 12.98 -3.90 15.50
N GLU A 89 14.25 -4.17 15.76
CA GLU A 89 15.29 -4.38 14.73
C GLU A 89 14.91 -5.49 13.75
N ASP A 90 14.41 -6.63 14.24
CA ASP A 90 13.95 -7.73 13.37
C ASP A 90 12.81 -7.30 12.44
N THR A 91 11.94 -6.41 12.91
CA THR A 91 10.86 -5.85 12.09
C THR A 91 11.44 -4.99 10.96
N PHE A 92 12.43 -4.16 11.28
CA PHE A 92 13.13 -3.33 10.29
C PHE A 92 13.86 -4.20 9.27
N THR A 93 14.67 -5.15 9.73
CA THR A 93 15.42 -6.07 8.86
C THR A 93 14.50 -6.82 7.90
N ARG A 94 13.39 -7.36 8.40
CA ARG A 94 12.40 -8.03 7.54
C ARG A 94 11.78 -7.10 6.51
N LEU A 95 11.51 -5.84 6.86
CA LEU A 95 10.98 -4.87 5.90
C LEU A 95 11.99 -4.55 4.80
N VAL A 96 13.28 -4.45 5.14
CA VAL A 96 14.37 -4.22 4.19
C VAL A 96 14.52 -5.40 3.24
N GLU A 97 14.50 -6.63 3.75
CA GLU A 97 14.77 -7.85 2.98
C GLU A 97 13.54 -8.35 2.22
N SER A 98 12.33 -7.98 2.64
CA SER A 98 11.10 -8.47 2.03
C SER A 98 10.87 -7.89 0.64
N VAL A 99 10.51 -8.75 -0.29
CA VAL A 99 10.03 -8.32 -1.61
C VAL A 99 8.69 -7.56 -1.45
N PRO A 100 8.56 -6.36 -2.03
CA PRO A 100 7.30 -5.63 -2.00
C PRO A 100 6.14 -6.45 -2.56
N GLU A 101 5.01 -6.41 -1.88
CA GLU A 101 3.79 -7.09 -2.31
C GLU A 101 3.36 -6.62 -3.71
N LYS A 102 2.94 -7.54 -4.54
CA LYS A 102 2.41 -7.21 -5.88
C LYS A 102 1.19 -6.29 -5.75
N LEU A 103 1.11 -5.31 -6.63
CA LEU A 103 -0.11 -4.51 -6.76
C LEU A 103 -1.20 -5.39 -7.34
N THR A 104 -2.30 -5.51 -6.61
CA THR A 104 -3.53 -6.06 -7.17
C THR A 104 -4.37 -4.87 -7.64
N PRO A 105 -4.58 -4.69 -8.94
CA PRO A 105 -5.41 -3.62 -9.46
C PRO A 105 -6.84 -3.78 -8.90
N ARG A 106 -7.50 -2.67 -8.60
CA ARG A 106 -8.92 -2.65 -8.22
C ARG A 106 -9.72 -2.05 -9.35
N MET A 107 -9.84 -2.78 -10.44
CA MET A 107 -10.70 -2.38 -11.53
C MET A 107 -12.17 -2.35 -11.06
N ARG A 108 -12.89 -1.33 -11.46
CA ARG A 108 -14.33 -1.20 -11.20
C ARG A 108 -15.02 -0.83 -12.49
N ILE A 109 -16.06 -1.55 -12.84
CA ILE A 109 -16.92 -1.18 -13.96
C ILE A 109 -17.96 -0.18 -13.45
N THR A 110 -17.88 1.03 -13.96
CA THR A 110 -18.80 2.14 -13.64
C THR A 110 -19.56 2.57 -14.91
N HIS A 111 -20.69 3.23 -14.74
CA HIS A 111 -21.46 3.82 -15.84
C HIS A 111 -20.58 4.79 -16.67
N SER A 112 -19.79 5.64 -15.99
CA SER A 112 -18.91 6.59 -16.67
C SER A 112 -17.84 5.90 -17.52
N MET A 113 -17.26 4.79 -17.05
CA MET A 113 -16.30 4.01 -17.81
C MET A 113 -16.95 3.42 -19.07
N VAL A 114 -18.12 2.80 -18.93
CA VAL A 114 -18.85 2.22 -20.06
C VAL A 114 -19.25 3.30 -21.08
N LEU A 115 -19.75 4.45 -20.61
CA LEU A 115 -20.09 5.58 -21.48
C LEU A 115 -18.87 6.10 -22.24
N SER A 116 -17.71 6.21 -21.59
CA SER A 116 -16.47 6.61 -22.26
C SER A 116 -16.07 5.63 -23.38
N GLU A 117 -16.34 4.33 -23.22
CA GLU A 117 -16.11 3.35 -24.29
C GLU A 117 -17.16 3.44 -25.38
N VAL A 118 -18.40 3.76 -25.06
CA VAL A 118 -19.48 3.97 -26.04
C VAL A 118 -19.18 5.20 -26.90
N GLU A 119 -18.72 6.30 -26.31
CA GLU A 119 -18.37 7.54 -27.02
C GLU A 119 -17.28 7.35 -28.09
N GLN A 120 -16.43 6.34 -27.95
CA GLN A 120 -15.41 6.01 -28.95
C GLN A 120 -15.99 5.37 -30.22
N GLY A 121 -17.26 5.01 -30.24
CA GLY A 121 -17.93 4.34 -31.36
C GLY A 121 -17.54 2.86 -31.49
N GLY A 122 -18.09 2.16 -32.48
CA GLY A 122 -17.82 0.73 -32.68
C GLY A 122 -18.33 -0.16 -31.57
N ASP A 123 -17.73 -1.35 -31.40
CA ASP A 123 -18.17 -2.33 -30.40
C ASP A 123 -17.60 -2.01 -29.00
N ALA A 124 -18.32 -1.15 -28.27
CA ALA A 124 -17.96 -0.78 -26.89
C ALA A 124 -17.94 -1.97 -25.94
N ARG A 125 -18.82 -2.97 -26.15
CA ARG A 125 -18.88 -4.15 -25.29
C ARG A 125 -17.62 -5.00 -25.44
N ALA A 126 -17.20 -5.25 -26.69
CA ALA A 126 -15.96 -5.99 -26.94
C ALA A 126 -14.75 -5.29 -26.31
N ARG A 127 -14.68 -3.95 -26.36
CA ARG A 127 -13.57 -3.21 -25.72
C ARG A 127 -13.60 -3.32 -24.20
N VAL A 128 -14.77 -3.21 -23.57
CA VAL A 128 -14.87 -3.40 -22.12
C VAL A 128 -14.44 -4.81 -21.70
N GLU A 129 -14.86 -5.83 -22.43
CA GLU A 129 -14.44 -7.21 -22.19
C GLU A 129 -12.93 -7.38 -22.39
N GLN A 130 -12.35 -6.75 -23.40
CA GLN A 130 -10.89 -6.76 -23.61
C GLN A 130 -10.15 -6.09 -22.45
N LEU A 131 -10.62 -4.94 -21.97
CA LEU A 131 -10.04 -4.28 -20.79
C LEU A 131 -10.09 -5.17 -19.54
N ILE A 132 -11.19 -5.92 -19.36
CA ILE A 132 -11.31 -6.89 -18.26
C ILE A 132 -10.31 -8.03 -18.45
N ALA A 133 -10.23 -8.59 -19.66
CA ALA A 133 -9.33 -9.69 -20.00
C ALA A 133 -7.86 -9.32 -19.79
N ASP A 134 -7.45 -8.11 -20.19
CA ASP A 134 -6.09 -7.60 -20.09
C ASP A 134 -5.74 -7.12 -18.66
N SER A 135 -6.75 -7.00 -17.78
CA SER A 135 -6.51 -6.60 -16.41
C SER A 135 -5.73 -7.67 -15.65
N MET A 136 -4.91 -7.25 -14.67
CA MET A 136 -4.18 -8.16 -13.78
C MET A 136 -5.05 -8.69 -12.63
N GLN A 137 -6.37 -8.67 -12.77
CA GLN A 137 -7.31 -9.25 -11.80
C GLN A 137 -7.25 -10.78 -11.83
N PRO A 138 -7.50 -11.46 -10.70
CA PRO A 138 -7.73 -12.90 -10.69
C PRO A 138 -8.93 -13.27 -11.57
N ASP A 139 -8.92 -14.47 -12.16
CA ASP A 139 -9.98 -14.89 -13.09
C ASP A 139 -11.39 -14.87 -12.47
N GLU A 140 -11.51 -15.23 -11.19
CA GLU A 140 -12.78 -15.12 -10.43
C GLU A 140 -13.30 -13.69 -10.37
N GLU A 141 -12.42 -12.69 -10.24
CA GLU A 141 -12.79 -11.28 -10.23
C GLU A 141 -13.11 -10.78 -11.64
N LYS A 142 -12.43 -11.27 -12.68
CA LYS A 142 -12.76 -10.96 -14.07
C LYS A 142 -14.18 -11.36 -14.41
N VAL A 143 -14.61 -12.56 -14.00
CA VAL A 143 -16.00 -13.03 -14.20
C VAL A 143 -17.00 -12.06 -13.54
N LYS A 144 -16.74 -11.62 -12.31
CA LYS A 144 -17.62 -10.64 -11.63
C LYS A 144 -17.64 -9.29 -12.35
N LEU A 145 -16.50 -8.86 -12.89
CA LEU A 145 -16.41 -7.62 -13.65
C LEU A 145 -17.21 -7.70 -14.96
N SER A 146 -17.15 -8.84 -15.69
CA SER A 146 -17.96 -9.06 -16.91
C SER A 146 -19.46 -9.05 -16.59
N VAL A 147 -19.89 -9.73 -15.54
CA VAL A 147 -21.30 -9.67 -15.08
C VAL A 147 -21.69 -8.22 -14.74
N ARG A 148 -20.82 -7.48 -14.06
CA ARG A 148 -21.07 -6.08 -13.74
C ARG A 148 -21.13 -5.20 -14.97
N ALA A 149 -20.32 -5.44 -15.98
CA ALA A 149 -20.37 -4.75 -17.26
C ALA A 149 -21.73 -4.95 -17.94
N ASP A 150 -22.23 -6.19 -17.98
CA ASP A 150 -23.53 -6.51 -18.53
C ASP A 150 -24.68 -5.76 -17.82
N GLU A 151 -24.66 -5.72 -16.49
CA GLU A 151 -25.64 -4.96 -15.68
C GLU A 151 -25.60 -3.47 -16.03
N VAL A 152 -24.42 -2.89 -16.17
CA VAL A 152 -24.24 -1.47 -16.49
C VAL A 152 -24.76 -1.17 -17.90
N PHE A 153 -24.40 -1.99 -18.90
CA PHE A 153 -24.94 -1.86 -20.26
C PHE A 153 -26.46 -1.97 -20.27
N ALA A 154 -27.04 -2.97 -19.58
CA ALA A 154 -28.49 -3.13 -19.50
C ALA A 154 -29.16 -1.91 -18.87
N THR A 155 -28.57 -1.33 -17.81
CA THR A 155 -29.09 -0.13 -17.17
C THR A 155 -29.04 1.08 -18.10
N LEU A 156 -27.94 1.30 -18.83
CA LEU A 156 -27.79 2.42 -19.74
C LEU A 156 -28.76 2.30 -20.93
N ILE A 157 -28.96 1.10 -21.45
CA ILE A 157 -29.92 0.83 -22.53
C ILE A 157 -31.36 1.06 -22.03
N SER A 158 -31.74 0.53 -20.88
CA SER A 158 -33.08 0.70 -20.32
C SER A 158 -33.42 2.15 -19.99
N ALA A 159 -32.40 2.95 -19.63
CA ALA A 159 -32.54 4.38 -19.40
C ALA A 159 -32.55 5.23 -20.70
N GLY A 160 -32.41 4.62 -21.88
CA GLY A 160 -32.35 5.32 -23.16
C GLY A 160 -31.11 6.20 -23.34
N VAL A 161 -30.06 5.97 -22.55
CA VAL A 161 -28.78 6.70 -22.65
C VAL A 161 -27.89 6.11 -23.75
N VAL A 162 -28.01 4.81 -23.99
CA VAL A 162 -27.30 4.07 -25.01
C VAL A 162 -28.29 3.23 -25.81
N GLU A 163 -28.14 3.20 -27.11
CA GLU A 163 -28.92 2.34 -28.02
C GLU A 163 -28.07 1.17 -28.51
N LYS A 164 -28.73 0.04 -28.75
CA LYS A 164 -28.09 -1.08 -29.44
C LYS A 164 -28.03 -0.74 -30.93
N ALA A 165 -26.82 -0.67 -31.48
CA ALA A 165 -26.68 -0.63 -32.94
C ALA A 165 -27.18 -1.95 -33.53
N GLU A 166 -28.10 -1.87 -34.48
CA GLU A 166 -28.44 -3.01 -35.33
C GLU A 166 -27.23 -3.31 -36.23
N ARG A 167 -26.79 -4.58 -36.26
CA ARG A 167 -25.80 -5.00 -37.24
C ARG A 167 -26.45 -4.88 -38.59
N GLU A 168 -25.94 -4.01 -39.43
CA GLU A 168 -26.16 -4.13 -40.87
C GLU A 168 -25.40 -5.39 -41.32
N ASP A 169 -26.15 -6.41 -41.80
CA ASP A 169 -25.62 -7.64 -42.41
C ASP A 169 -24.95 -7.34 -43.75
#